data_a99c92a8e6d1cc02ecaf2d0d3b501f63
#
_entry.id   a99c92a8e6d1cc02ecaf2d0d3b501f63
#
_cell.length_a   1.000
_cell.length_b   1.000
_cell.length_c   1.000
_cell.angle_alpha   90.00
_cell.angle_beta   90.00
_cell.angle_gamma   90.00
#
_symmetry.space_group_name_H-M   'P 1'
#
loop_
_entity.id
_entity.type
_entity.pdbx_description
1 polymer ?
#
loop_
_entity_poly.entity_id
_entity_poly.type
_entity_poly.pdbx_seq_one_letter_code
_entity_poly.pdbx_strand_id
1 'polypeptide(L)'
;RELPQWFLKITDYCEELLSGLDDLDWPEQVKVMQRNWIGRSEGVEIDFGVSNTKDIISVYTTRPDTLFGATYMALAPEHPLVQSVAEKDSKVAEFIESTKSQSVSEEALEKMEKLGVPLGIEVINPINNKPIPVWTANFVLMTYGTGAIMSVPAHDQRDFDFAKKYDLEVKPVIVPNDNQPHDFDSAAFIEEGVLIDSEDFTSLDSISAKIKIGDTLVNKESGRKVVNYRLRDWLVSRQRYWGAPIPMLINEQQEIIAEKDQNLPVILPEEVKFDGVKSPIKSMKAFYEVNDRGEEGLKRETDTFDTFMESSWYYARFCSSDSKDKMLDDRAKYWLPVDLYIGGIEHAILHLLYARFYHRLLRDEGLVEGDEPFKSLLTQGMVLNDGAKMSKSLGNTVDPEEMINNYGADTVRLFMMFTAPPEQSLEWSDKSINGSFRFLRRLWSTVQSRKEQITGIDDLNKEDNLSDKQKGLMRKTHQTIAKVSDDIGRRYTFNTAIAAVMELVNELNAFEINDDVDKKVVKESIKAIILLLSPIV
;
A
#
# COMPACT_ATOMS: atom_id res chain seq x y z
N ARG A 1 -23.25 -11.38 9.63
CA ARG A 1 -23.14 -12.85 9.65
C ARG A 1 -21.68 -13.20 9.89
N GLU A 2 -21.40 -13.87 10.98
CA GLU A 2 -20.07 -14.38 11.29
C GLU A 2 -19.77 -15.60 10.44
N LEU A 3 -18.56 -15.66 9.87
CA LEU A 3 -18.06 -16.77 9.07
C LEU A 3 -16.64 -17.10 9.53
N PRO A 4 -16.32 -18.38 9.75
CA PRO A 4 -14.93 -18.80 9.96
C PRO A 4 -14.13 -18.55 8.68
N GLN A 5 -12.95 -17.91 8.81
CA GLN A 5 -12.13 -17.51 7.68
C GLN A 5 -10.64 -17.61 8.05
N TRP A 6 -9.80 -17.77 7.03
CA TRP A 6 -8.35 -17.84 7.18
C TRP A 6 -7.70 -16.47 7.06
N PHE A 7 -6.76 -16.22 7.97
CA PHE A 7 -5.95 -15.01 7.98
C PHE A 7 -4.47 -15.39 8.04
N LEU A 8 -3.63 -14.60 7.37
CA LEU A 8 -2.19 -14.62 7.58
C LEU A 8 -1.82 -13.48 8.52
N LYS A 9 -1.00 -13.77 9.54
CA LYS A 9 -0.61 -12.83 10.60
C LYS A 9 0.45 -11.83 10.13
N ILE A 10 0.10 -10.96 9.17
CA ILE A 10 0.98 -9.89 8.71
C ILE A 10 1.30 -8.91 9.83
N THR A 11 0.46 -8.82 10.86
CA THR A 11 0.68 -7.94 12.01
C THR A 11 1.89 -8.34 12.84
N ASP A 12 2.25 -9.62 12.89
CA ASP A 12 3.45 -10.12 13.59
C ASP A 12 4.75 -9.61 12.93
N TYR A 13 4.68 -9.16 11.67
CA TYR A 13 5.81 -8.66 10.88
C TYR A 13 5.84 -7.13 10.74
N CYS A 14 4.97 -6.38 11.42
CA CYS A 14 4.87 -4.94 11.25
C CYS A 14 6.19 -4.20 11.48
N GLU A 15 6.95 -4.54 12.54
CA GLU A 15 8.24 -3.89 12.83
C GLU A 15 9.29 -4.19 11.76
N GLU A 16 9.38 -5.44 11.30
CA GLU A 16 10.29 -5.82 10.22
C GLU A 16 9.92 -5.16 8.89
N LEU A 17 8.60 -5.07 8.61
CA LEU A 17 8.11 -4.39 7.40
C LEU A 17 8.40 -2.89 7.44
N LEU A 18 8.36 -2.26 8.61
CA LEU A 18 8.67 -0.84 8.78
C LEU A 18 10.17 -0.57 8.69
N SER A 19 10.99 -1.29 9.46
CA SER A 19 12.45 -1.11 9.48
C SER A 19 13.09 -1.42 8.13
N GLY A 20 12.62 -2.47 7.43
CA GLY A 20 13.12 -2.81 6.10
C GLY A 20 12.88 -1.74 5.03
N LEU A 21 11.95 -0.78 5.24
CA LEU A 21 11.75 0.33 4.30
C LEU A 21 12.94 1.28 4.21
N ASP A 22 13.73 1.39 5.27
CA ASP A 22 14.82 2.36 5.35
C ASP A 22 15.97 1.99 4.39
N ASP A 23 16.21 0.69 4.20
CA ASP A 23 17.28 0.15 3.35
C ASP A 23 16.88 -0.04 1.88
N LEU A 24 15.60 0.15 1.52
CA LEU A 24 15.11 -0.04 0.16
C LEU A 24 15.40 1.17 -0.74
N ASP A 25 15.91 0.89 -1.95
CA ASP A 25 16.04 1.86 -3.04
C ASP A 25 14.68 2.00 -3.78
N TRP A 26 13.69 2.48 -3.02
CA TRP A 26 12.32 2.67 -3.50
C TRP A 26 11.92 4.15 -3.46
N PRO A 27 10.97 4.60 -4.33
CA PRO A 27 10.43 5.95 -4.27
C PRO A 27 9.89 6.27 -2.86
N GLU A 28 10.26 7.44 -2.33
CA GLU A 28 9.87 7.84 -0.95
C GLU A 28 8.35 7.86 -0.76
N GLN A 29 7.61 8.22 -1.81
CA GLN A 29 6.14 8.19 -1.79
C GLN A 29 5.60 6.80 -1.44
N VAL A 30 6.17 5.73 -2.00
CA VAL A 30 5.75 4.35 -1.71
C VAL A 30 6.07 3.97 -0.26
N LYS A 31 7.26 4.35 0.22
CA LYS A 31 7.67 4.12 1.62
C LYS A 31 6.71 4.80 2.59
N VAL A 32 6.38 6.08 2.33
CA VAL A 32 5.42 6.83 3.14
C VAL A 32 4.03 6.18 3.10
N MET A 33 3.56 5.76 1.93
CA MET A 33 2.28 5.05 1.81
C MET A 33 2.25 3.78 2.65
N GLN A 34 3.31 2.97 2.63
CA GLN A 34 3.39 1.74 3.44
C GLN A 34 3.48 2.04 4.94
N ARG A 35 4.32 3.00 5.36
CA ARG A 35 4.39 3.45 6.77
C ARG A 35 3.02 3.89 7.29
N ASN A 36 2.32 4.72 6.51
CA ASN A 36 0.99 5.19 6.86
C ASN A 36 -0.04 4.06 6.89
N TRP A 37 0.05 3.09 5.99
CA TRP A 37 -0.87 1.95 5.93
C TRP A 37 -0.67 1.00 7.11
N ILE A 38 0.56 0.68 7.45
CA ILE A 38 0.89 -0.11 8.65
C ILE A 38 0.43 0.67 9.90
N GLY A 39 0.63 1.99 9.93
CA GLY A 39 0.07 2.88 10.92
C GLY A 39 0.53 2.54 12.33
N ARG A 40 1.84 2.41 12.53
CA ARG A 40 2.45 2.22 13.84
C ARG A 40 2.16 3.41 14.75
N SER A 41 1.63 3.17 15.91
CA SER A 41 1.36 4.19 16.92
C SER A 41 1.86 3.74 18.29
N GLU A 42 2.56 4.63 18.97
CA GLU A 42 2.97 4.44 20.36
C GLU A 42 1.96 5.14 21.26
N GLY A 43 1.52 4.46 22.29
CA GLY A 43 0.56 4.99 23.21
C GLY A 43 0.61 4.31 24.58
N VAL A 44 -0.41 4.60 25.35
CA VAL A 44 -0.60 4.01 26.68
C VAL A 44 -1.96 3.34 26.73
N GLU A 45 -1.97 2.09 27.15
CA GLU A 45 -3.20 1.44 27.57
C GLU A 45 -3.42 1.74 29.04
N ILE A 46 -4.58 2.28 29.38
CA ILE A 46 -4.92 2.83 30.69
C ILE A 46 -6.07 2.04 31.27
N ASP A 47 -5.93 1.58 32.50
CA ASP A 47 -6.91 0.77 33.21
C ASP A 47 -7.79 1.64 34.12
N PHE A 48 -9.08 1.70 33.80
CA PHE A 48 -10.09 2.39 34.59
C PHE A 48 -10.89 1.40 35.42
N GLY A 49 -10.86 1.52 36.73
CA GLY A 49 -11.68 0.69 37.62
C GLY A 49 -13.17 1.07 37.51
N VAL A 50 -14.05 0.08 37.37
CA VAL A 50 -15.50 0.30 37.40
C VAL A 50 -15.95 0.52 38.84
N SER A 51 -16.70 1.61 39.10
CA SER A 51 -17.15 1.96 40.45
C SER A 51 -17.98 0.83 41.08
N ASN A 52 -17.70 0.53 42.33
CA ASN A 52 -18.38 -0.50 43.13
C ASN A 52 -18.25 -1.95 42.65
N THR A 53 -17.35 -2.22 41.70
CA THR A 53 -17.03 -3.58 41.24
C THR A 53 -15.51 -3.82 41.29
N LYS A 54 -15.06 -4.99 40.85
CA LYS A 54 -13.64 -5.30 40.62
C LYS A 54 -13.28 -5.28 39.14
N ASP A 55 -14.23 -4.88 38.29
CA ASP A 55 -14.04 -4.90 36.86
C ASP A 55 -13.16 -3.71 36.45
N ILE A 56 -12.41 -3.90 35.37
CA ILE A 56 -11.51 -2.92 34.78
C ILE A 56 -11.90 -2.74 33.32
N ILE A 57 -11.94 -1.50 32.86
CA ILE A 57 -12.06 -1.17 31.45
C ILE A 57 -10.73 -0.57 31.01
N SER A 58 -10.03 -1.22 30.09
CA SER A 58 -8.79 -0.71 29.53
C SER A 58 -9.07 0.09 28.27
N VAL A 59 -8.43 1.25 28.12
CA VAL A 59 -8.51 2.10 26.92
C VAL A 59 -7.12 2.38 26.38
N TYR A 60 -6.97 2.36 25.07
CA TYR A 60 -5.74 2.78 24.39
C TYR A 60 -5.81 4.24 23.96
N THR A 61 -4.77 5.01 24.24
CA THR A 61 -4.65 6.39 23.77
C THR A 61 -3.23 6.74 23.35
N THR A 62 -3.08 7.51 22.28
CA THR A 62 -1.83 8.19 21.88
C THR A 62 -1.70 9.58 22.52
N ARG A 63 -2.76 10.02 23.24
CA ARG A 63 -2.86 11.34 23.88
C ARG A 63 -3.05 11.22 25.41
N PRO A 64 -2.14 10.53 26.17
CA PRO A 64 -2.25 10.49 27.61
C PRO A 64 -2.14 11.89 28.25
N ASP A 65 -1.58 12.88 27.56
CA ASP A 65 -1.55 14.29 27.95
C ASP A 65 -2.96 14.91 28.15
N THR A 66 -4.00 14.35 27.55
CA THR A 66 -5.40 14.82 27.70
C THR A 66 -6.18 14.14 28.82
N LEU A 67 -5.58 13.16 29.55
CA LEU A 67 -6.27 12.30 30.52
C LEU A 67 -6.99 13.07 31.63
N PHE A 68 -6.47 14.23 32.08
CA PHE A 68 -7.10 15.09 33.06
C PHE A 68 -8.38 15.76 32.54
N GLY A 69 -8.58 15.81 31.22
CA GLY A 69 -9.76 16.32 30.51
C GLY A 69 -10.76 15.25 30.12
N ALA A 70 -10.55 13.99 30.51
CA ALA A 70 -11.53 12.93 30.28
C ALA A 70 -12.77 13.17 31.14
N THR A 71 -13.94 13.38 30.49
CA THR A 71 -15.19 13.69 31.15
C THR A 71 -16.26 12.62 31.02
N TYR A 72 -16.07 11.69 30.08
CA TYR A 72 -16.88 10.47 29.97
C TYR A 72 -16.06 9.36 29.30
N MET A 73 -16.55 8.13 29.39
CA MET A 73 -16.03 6.97 28.68
C MET A 73 -17.09 6.46 27.70
N ALA A 74 -16.70 6.09 26.49
CA ALA A 74 -17.61 5.51 25.53
C ALA A 74 -17.17 4.08 25.16
N LEU A 75 -18.15 3.16 25.15
CA LEU A 75 -17.97 1.74 24.81
C LEU A 75 -18.67 1.41 23.49
N ALA A 76 -18.09 0.48 22.76
CA ALA A 76 -18.73 -0.11 21.58
C ALA A 76 -20.05 -0.82 21.96
N PRO A 77 -21.09 -0.79 21.12
CA PRO A 77 -22.34 -1.50 21.38
C PRO A 77 -22.15 -3.02 21.63
N GLU A 78 -21.10 -3.62 21.03
CA GLU A 78 -20.75 -5.03 21.17
C GLU A 78 -19.93 -5.35 22.43
N HIS A 79 -19.51 -4.34 23.19
CA HIS A 79 -18.68 -4.54 24.38
C HIS A 79 -19.42 -5.41 25.43
N PRO A 80 -18.75 -6.41 26.07
CA PRO A 80 -19.41 -7.33 27.00
C PRO A 80 -20.18 -6.63 28.14
N LEU A 81 -19.64 -5.54 28.68
CA LEU A 81 -20.31 -4.76 29.72
C LEU A 81 -21.60 -4.12 29.21
N VAL A 82 -21.62 -3.60 27.97
CA VAL A 82 -22.83 -3.03 27.35
C VAL A 82 -23.89 -4.10 27.16
N GLN A 83 -23.50 -5.31 26.71
CA GLN A 83 -24.41 -6.43 26.57
C GLN A 83 -25.05 -6.84 27.90
N SER A 84 -24.25 -6.86 28.98
CA SER A 84 -24.77 -7.21 30.31
C SER A 84 -25.73 -6.15 30.89
N VAL A 85 -25.54 -4.86 30.56
CA VAL A 85 -26.47 -3.79 30.93
C VAL A 85 -27.75 -3.86 30.11
N ALA A 86 -27.65 -4.21 28.82
CA ALA A 86 -28.80 -4.35 27.92
C ALA A 86 -29.80 -5.43 28.38
N GLU A 87 -29.35 -6.46 29.09
CA GLU A 87 -30.25 -7.45 29.69
C GLU A 87 -31.24 -6.86 30.71
N LYS A 88 -30.90 -5.71 31.28
CA LYS A 88 -31.67 -5.05 32.36
C LYS A 88 -32.23 -3.69 31.97
N ASP A 89 -31.71 -3.08 30.91
CA ASP A 89 -32.13 -1.74 30.42
C ASP A 89 -32.56 -1.83 28.95
N SER A 90 -33.87 -1.66 28.73
CA SER A 90 -34.47 -1.72 27.39
C SER A 90 -33.98 -0.62 26.44
N LYS A 91 -33.57 0.56 26.95
CA LYS A 91 -33.05 1.64 26.13
C LYS A 91 -31.69 1.29 25.54
N VAL A 92 -30.85 0.64 26.35
CA VAL A 92 -29.55 0.14 25.89
C VAL A 92 -29.74 -0.98 24.86
N ALA A 93 -30.68 -1.91 25.10
CA ALA A 93 -31.01 -2.98 24.15
C ALA A 93 -31.53 -2.44 22.81
N GLU A 94 -32.45 -1.43 22.84
CA GLU A 94 -32.96 -0.78 21.63
C GLU A 94 -31.85 -0.05 20.86
N PHE A 95 -30.91 0.59 21.56
CA PHE A 95 -29.76 1.25 20.94
C PHE A 95 -28.85 0.26 20.22
N ILE A 96 -28.49 -0.85 20.86
CA ILE A 96 -27.69 -1.93 20.23
C ILE A 96 -28.38 -2.42 18.96
N GLU A 97 -29.68 -2.67 18.99
CA GLU A 97 -30.41 -3.15 17.82
C GLU A 97 -30.38 -2.13 16.67
N SER A 98 -30.49 -0.84 16.98
CA SER A 98 -30.44 0.24 15.98
C SER A 98 -29.07 0.37 15.29
N THR A 99 -27.99 -0.02 15.97
CA THR A 99 -26.62 0.08 15.43
C THR A 99 -26.23 -1.12 14.56
N LYS A 100 -26.86 -2.28 14.68
CA LYS A 100 -26.53 -3.51 13.94
C LYS A 100 -26.54 -3.39 12.42
N SER A 101 -27.33 -2.48 11.87
CA SER A 101 -27.48 -2.25 10.43
C SER A 101 -26.58 -1.15 9.88
N GLN A 102 -25.79 -0.48 10.73
CA GLN A 102 -24.97 0.65 10.34
C GLN A 102 -23.65 0.20 9.69
N SER A 103 -23.15 1.02 8.75
CA SER A 103 -21.85 0.76 8.12
C SER A 103 -20.71 1.02 9.11
N VAL A 104 -19.77 0.08 9.20
CA VAL A 104 -18.58 0.17 10.08
C VAL A 104 -17.34 0.70 9.35
N SER A 105 -17.45 1.28 8.15
CA SER A 105 -16.30 1.89 7.47
C SER A 105 -15.90 3.22 8.13
N GLU A 106 -14.62 3.52 8.23
CA GLU A 106 -14.11 4.78 8.82
C GLU A 106 -14.76 6.02 8.18
N GLU A 107 -14.88 6.03 6.85
CA GLU A 107 -15.50 7.15 6.10
C GLU A 107 -16.99 7.34 6.44
N ALA A 108 -17.72 6.24 6.67
CA ALA A 108 -19.11 6.29 7.08
C ALA A 108 -19.25 6.79 8.52
N LEU A 109 -18.34 6.35 9.41
CA LEU A 109 -18.30 6.77 10.80
C LEU A 109 -17.98 8.26 10.98
N GLU A 110 -17.10 8.83 10.14
CA GLU A 110 -16.79 10.27 10.19
C GLU A 110 -18.02 11.14 9.88
N LYS A 111 -18.79 10.74 8.87
CA LYS A 111 -19.96 11.49 8.36
C LYS A 111 -21.26 11.24 9.14
N MET A 112 -21.27 10.20 9.97
CA MET A 112 -22.46 9.77 10.69
C MET A 112 -22.73 10.65 11.92
N GLU A 113 -24.02 10.87 12.22
CA GLU A 113 -24.42 11.50 13.47
C GLU A 113 -23.99 10.68 14.69
N LYS A 114 -23.33 11.33 15.67
CA LYS A 114 -22.84 10.67 16.87
C LYS A 114 -24.01 10.46 17.85
N LEU A 115 -24.33 9.18 18.11
CA LEU A 115 -25.42 8.77 18.98
C LEU A 115 -24.91 7.86 20.11
N GLY A 116 -25.54 7.94 21.26
CA GLY A 116 -25.23 7.09 22.41
C GLY A 116 -26.28 7.10 23.51
N VAL A 117 -26.12 6.17 24.44
CA VAL A 117 -26.99 6.01 25.62
C VAL A 117 -26.12 5.84 26.87
N PRO A 118 -26.45 6.52 28.03
CA PRO A 118 -25.72 6.32 29.27
C PRO A 118 -26.00 4.92 29.84
N LEU A 119 -24.95 4.29 30.40
CA LEU A 119 -25.07 2.94 30.98
C LEU A 119 -25.45 2.95 32.49
N GLY A 120 -25.51 4.14 33.11
CA GLY A 120 -25.78 4.25 34.54
C GLY A 120 -24.66 3.74 35.44
N ILE A 121 -23.46 3.59 34.92
CA ILE A 121 -22.25 3.20 35.63
C ILE A 121 -21.17 4.26 35.47
N GLU A 122 -20.22 4.27 36.40
CA GLU A 122 -19.07 5.16 36.39
C GLU A 122 -17.78 4.38 36.45
N VAL A 123 -16.70 4.94 35.89
CA VAL A 123 -15.33 4.46 36.03
C VAL A 123 -14.46 5.52 36.72
N ILE A 124 -13.43 5.07 37.41
CA ILE A 124 -12.49 5.95 38.13
C ILE A 124 -11.30 6.24 37.23
N ASN A 125 -11.06 7.52 36.95
CA ASN A 125 -9.89 7.97 36.24
C ASN A 125 -8.63 7.75 37.12
N PRO A 126 -7.65 6.91 36.69
CA PRO A 126 -6.55 6.47 37.54
C PRO A 126 -5.53 7.57 37.86
N ILE A 127 -5.51 8.68 37.11
CA ILE A 127 -4.54 9.75 37.35
C ILE A 127 -4.97 10.68 38.47
N ASN A 128 -6.28 11.02 38.56
CA ASN A 128 -6.84 12.00 39.49
C ASN A 128 -7.93 11.46 40.43
N ASN A 129 -8.23 10.15 40.35
CA ASN A 129 -9.24 9.43 41.15
C ASN A 129 -10.70 10.02 41.05
N LYS A 130 -11.02 10.73 39.97
CA LYS A 130 -12.37 11.26 39.74
C LYS A 130 -13.24 10.24 39.00
N PRO A 131 -14.52 10.08 39.40
CA PRO A 131 -15.47 9.28 38.65
C PRO A 131 -15.86 10.00 37.36
N ILE A 132 -16.01 9.21 36.25
CA ILE A 132 -16.55 9.67 34.99
C ILE A 132 -17.66 8.72 34.52
N PRO A 133 -18.77 9.21 33.90
CA PRO A 133 -19.85 8.35 33.44
C PRO A 133 -19.46 7.52 32.22
N VAL A 134 -20.06 6.33 32.11
CA VAL A 134 -19.89 5.43 30.99
C VAL A 134 -21.10 5.45 30.06
N TRP A 135 -20.85 5.58 28.78
CA TRP A 135 -21.83 5.57 27.69
C TRP A 135 -21.57 4.43 26.74
N THR A 136 -22.57 3.98 25.99
CA THR A 136 -22.36 3.26 24.74
C THR A 136 -22.60 4.20 23.58
N ALA A 137 -21.77 4.13 22.54
CA ALA A 137 -21.83 5.05 21.42
C ALA A 137 -21.57 4.37 20.08
N ASN A 138 -22.29 4.82 19.03
CA ASN A 138 -22.25 4.20 17.69
C ASN A 138 -20.96 4.45 16.90
N PHE A 139 -20.09 5.30 17.37
CA PHE A 139 -18.80 5.62 16.71
C PHE A 139 -17.59 4.91 17.36
N VAL A 140 -17.83 4.10 18.40
CA VAL A 140 -16.80 3.26 19.02
C VAL A 140 -16.89 1.86 18.41
N LEU A 141 -15.75 1.32 17.95
CA LEU A 141 -15.68 0.02 17.29
C LEU A 141 -15.01 -1.01 18.20
N MET A 142 -15.63 -2.18 18.35
CA MET A 142 -15.03 -3.32 19.07
C MET A 142 -13.76 -3.85 18.41
N THR A 143 -13.60 -3.61 17.10
CA THR A 143 -12.46 -4.07 16.30
C THR A 143 -11.24 -3.14 16.36
N TYR A 144 -11.33 -2.02 17.07
CA TYR A 144 -10.23 -1.07 17.23
C TYR A 144 -9.88 -0.90 18.72
N GLY A 145 -8.66 -1.21 19.08
CA GLY A 145 -8.21 -1.21 20.48
C GLY A 145 -8.99 -2.21 21.35
N THR A 146 -9.51 -1.72 22.46
CA THR A 146 -10.25 -2.52 23.47
C THR A 146 -11.77 -2.44 23.32
N GLY A 147 -12.27 -1.74 22.30
CA GLY A 147 -13.71 -1.42 22.20
C GLY A 147 -14.18 -0.36 23.20
N ALA A 148 -13.25 0.37 23.83
CA ALA A 148 -13.49 1.44 24.77
C ALA A 148 -12.62 2.65 24.46
N ILE A 149 -13.13 3.85 24.63
CA ILE A 149 -12.38 5.09 24.51
C ILE A 149 -12.60 5.97 25.74
N MET A 150 -11.54 6.61 26.22
CA MET A 150 -11.68 7.77 27.10
C MET A 150 -12.00 8.98 26.24
N SER A 151 -13.08 9.66 26.54
CA SER A 151 -13.52 10.81 25.75
C SER A 151 -13.05 12.12 26.37
N VAL A 152 -12.45 12.94 25.52
CA VAL A 152 -11.80 14.21 25.90
C VAL A 152 -12.38 15.37 25.08
N PRO A 153 -13.61 15.84 25.36
CA PRO A 153 -14.34 16.77 24.49
C PRO A 153 -13.60 18.07 24.16
N ALA A 154 -12.76 18.56 25.05
CA ALA A 154 -11.98 19.78 24.80
C ALA A 154 -10.84 19.54 23.77
N HIS A 155 -10.46 18.27 23.46
CA HIS A 155 -9.27 17.93 22.68
C HIS A 155 -9.51 16.89 21.58
N ASP A 156 -10.74 16.44 21.37
CA ASP A 156 -11.19 15.61 20.24
C ASP A 156 -12.54 16.15 19.72
N GLN A 157 -12.60 16.47 18.42
CA GLN A 157 -13.80 17.10 17.85
C GLN A 157 -15.02 16.16 17.86
N ARG A 158 -14.82 14.86 17.73
CA ARG A 158 -15.93 13.87 17.77
C ARG A 158 -16.51 13.79 19.18
N ASP A 159 -15.64 13.80 20.19
CA ASP A 159 -16.05 13.82 21.59
C ASP A 159 -16.72 15.14 21.96
N PHE A 160 -16.25 16.27 21.39
CA PHE A 160 -16.86 17.59 21.55
C PHE A 160 -18.29 17.62 21.01
N ASP A 161 -18.49 17.16 19.77
CA ASP A 161 -19.82 17.15 19.14
C ASP A 161 -20.80 16.28 19.93
N PHE A 162 -20.35 15.15 20.43
CA PHE A 162 -21.13 14.28 21.31
C PHE A 162 -21.44 14.93 22.64
N ALA A 163 -20.43 15.51 23.30
CA ALA A 163 -20.62 16.20 24.58
C ALA A 163 -21.61 17.37 24.51
N LYS A 164 -21.51 18.19 23.45
CA LYS A 164 -22.47 19.28 23.20
C LYS A 164 -23.89 18.75 22.97
N LYS A 165 -24.07 17.64 22.27
CA LYS A 165 -25.38 17.03 22.03
C LYS A 165 -26.05 16.50 23.30
N TYR A 166 -25.28 15.92 24.20
CA TYR A 166 -25.80 15.29 25.42
C TYR A 166 -25.55 16.09 26.70
N ASP A 167 -25.16 17.37 26.57
CA ASP A 167 -24.90 18.29 27.68
C ASP A 167 -23.88 17.74 28.69
N LEU A 168 -22.80 17.14 28.16
CA LEU A 168 -21.68 16.64 28.94
C LEU A 168 -20.62 17.72 29.13
N GLU A 169 -19.81 17.60 30.20
CA GLU A 169 -18.76 18.55 30.52
C GLU A 169 -17.68 18.60 29.40
N VAL A 170 -17.30 19.82 28.99
CA VAL A 170 -16.14 20.10 28.14
C VAL A 170 -15.06 20.73 29.02
N LYS A 171 -14.03 19.99 29.35
CA LYS A 171 -12.98 20.41 30.28
C LYS A 171 -11.64 20.63 29.56
N PRO A 172 -11.22 21.88 29.31
CA PRO A 172 -9.91 22.18 28.74
C PRO A 172 -8.77 21.82 29.69
N VAL A 173 -7.75 21.11 29.16
CA VAL A 173 -6.53 20.76 29.90
C VAL A 173 -5.26 21.03 29.08
N ILE A 174 -5.41 21.45 27.81
CA ILE A 174 -4.32 21.89 26.95
C ILE A 174 -4.73 23.19 26.27
N VAL A 175 -3.83 24.16 26.25
CA VAL A 175 -4.01 25.46 25.57
C VAL A 175 -2.89 25.71 24.56
N PRO A 176 -3.13 26.60 23.54
CA PRO A 176 -2.11 26.95 22.57
C PRO A 176 -0.81 27.48 23.20
N ASN A 177 0.32 27.15 22.57
CA ASN A 177 1.66 27.62 22.99
C ASN A 177 1.88 29.13 22.83
N ASP A 178 1.13 29.77 21.95
CA ASP A 178 1.32 31.18 21.55
C ASP A 178 0.49 32.18 22.37
N ASN A 179 -0.11 31.73 23.49
CA ASN A 179 -1.03 32.49 24.33
C ASN A 179 -2.27 33.07 23.60
N GLN A 180 -2.60 32.57 22.40
CA GLN A 180 -3.82 32.94 21.73
C GLN A 180 -5.02 32.23 22.41
N PRO A 181 -6.10 32.95 22.72
CA PRO A 181 -7.29 32.31 23.33
C PRO A 181 -7.96 31.37 22.31
N HIS A 182 -8.22 30.13 22.72
CA HIS A 182 -9.08 29.21 21.98
C HIS A 182 -10.50 29.23 22.55
N ASP A 183 -11.49 29.26 21.67
CA ASP A 183 -12.90 29.22 22.06
C ASP A 183 -13.41 27.79 22.20
N PHE A 184 -13.29 27.22 23.40
CA PHE A 184 -13.77 25.88 23.74
C PHE A 184 -15.31 25.74 23.76
N ASP A 185 -16.05 26.80 23.57
CA ASP A 185 -17.50 26.71 23.39
C ASP A 185 -17.88 26.39 21.96
N SER A 186 -17.03 26.72 21.01
CA SER A 186 -17.28 26.56 19.58
C SER A 186 -16.61 25.30 18.98
N ALA A 187 -15.43 24.90 19.47
CA ALA A 187 -14.70 23.75 18.91
C ALA A 187 -13.67 23.17 19.90
N ALA A 188 -13.27 21.91 19.68
CA ALA A 188 -12.16 21.29 20.38
C ALA A 188 -10.81 21.89 19.94
N PHE A 189 -9.85 21.97 20.86
CA PHE A 189 -8.43 22.25 20.55
C PHE A 189 -7.68 20.94 20.39
N ILE A 190 -7.43 20.53 19.15
CA ILE A 190 -6.85 19.22 18.81
C ILE A 190 -5.32 19.20 18.70
N GLU A 191 -4.71 20.39 18.65
CA GLU A 191 -3.27 20.56 18.51
C GLU A 191 -2.50 20.22 19.79
N GLU A 192 -1.18 20.14 19.69
CA GLU A 192 -0.29 20.09 20.85
C GLU A 192 -0.13 21.49 21.47
N GLY A 193 0.00 21.54 22.79
CA GLY A 193 0.10 22.81 23.50
C GLY A 193 0.72 22.67 24.89
N VAL A 194 0.32 23.53 25.81
CA VAL A 194 0.77 23.52 27.21
C VAL A 194 -0.37 23.04 28.10
N LEU A 195 -0.08 22.15 29.04
CA LEU A 195 -1.05 21.63 30.00
C LEU A 195 -1.45 22.67 31.03
N ILE A 196 -2.77 22.75 31.30
CA ILE A 196 -3.39 23.48 32.40
C ILE A 196 -4.24 22.53 33.23
N ASP A 197 -4.57 22.87 34.45
CA ASP A 197 -5.47 22.11 35.36
C ASP A 197 -5.17 20.60 35.43
N SER A 198 -3.89 20.25 35.37
CA SER A 198 -3.38 18.87 35.25
C SER A 198 -2.45 18.50 36.42
N GLU A 199 -2.72 19.03 37.64
CA GLU A 199 -1.94 18.78 38.86
C GLU A 199 -0.43 19.01 38.63
N ASP A 200 0.42 18.04 39.00
CA ASP A 200 1.89 18.12 38.86
C ASP A 200 2.38 18.20 37.40
N PHE A 201 1.51 17.99 36.44
CA PHE A 201 1.82 18.05 35.01
C PHE A 201 1.46 19.40 34.37
N THR A 202 0.86 20.31 35.15
CA THR A 202 0.54 21.67 34.68
C THR A 202 1.79 22.42 34.25
N SER A 203 1.70 23.17 33.16
CA SER A 203 2.78 23.91 32.49
C SER A 203 3.79 23.06 31.70
N LEU A 204 3.60 21.74 31.60
CA LEU A 204 4.38 20.94 30.67
C LEU A 204 3.84 21.11 29.24
N ASP A 205 4.73 21.04 28.26
CA ASP A 205 4.33 20.85 26.86
C ASP A 205 3.75 19.42 26.63
N SER A 206 2.90 19.27 25.63
CA SER A 206 2.20 18.00 25.34
C SER A 206 3.17 16.81 25.17
N ILE A 207 4.34 17.01 24.54
CA ILE A 207 5.31 15.93 24.31
C ILE A 207 5.90 15.42 25.62
N SER A 208 6.36 16.35 26.46
CA SER A 208 6.88 16.04 27.80
C SER A 208 5.81 15.43 28.70
N ALA A 209 4.57 15.91 28.61
CA ALA A 209 3.44 15.42 29.37
C ALA A 209 3.07 13.98 29.00
N LYS A 210 3.01 13.65 27.70
CA LYS A 210 2.74 12.28 27.22
C LYS A 210 3.69 11.27 27.85
N ILE A 211 4.99 11.59 27.88
CA ILE A 211 6.03 10.70 28.46
C ILE A 211 5.82 10.55 29.98
N LYS A 212 5.72 11.68 30.71
CA LYS A 212 5.65 11.66 32.17
C LYS A 212 4.35 11.06 32.71
N ILE A 213 3.22 11.35 32.08
CA ILE A 213 1.93 10.76 32.45
C ILE A 213 1.95 9.25 32.18
N GLY A 214 2.48 8.83 31.00
CA GLY A 214 2.66 7.42 30.67
C GLY A 214 3.52 6.70 31.72
N ASP A 215 4.66 7.27 32.10
CA ASP A 215 5.55 6.70 33.12
C ASP A 215 4.84 6.63 34.50
N THR A 216 4.07 7.64 34.84
CA THR A 216 3.30 7.66 36.09
C THR A 216 2.23 6.57 36.14
N LEU A 217 1.51 6.34 35.05
CA LEU A 217 0.52 5.27 34.94
C LEU A 217 1.14 3.88 35.05
N VAL A 218 2.30 3.68 34.43
CA VAL A 218 3.08 2.41 34.56
C VAL A 218 3.54 2.21 36.01
N ASN A 219 4.07 3.25 36.66
CA ASN A 219 4.54 3.16 38.06
C ASN A 219 3.40 2.92 39.07
N LYS A 220 2.18 3.38 38.74
CA LYS A 220 0.97 3.13 39.53
C LYS A 220 0.29 1.79 39.22
N GLU A 221 0.86 0.98 38.33
CA GLU A 221 0.26 -0.26 37.83
C GLU A 221 -1.17 -0.06 37.26
N SER A 222 -1.47 1.14 36.75
CA SER A 222 -2.75 1.53 36.18
C SER A 222 -2.68 1.78 34.67
N GLY A 223 -1.60 1.35 34.03
CA GLY A 223 -1.43 1.41 32.59
C GLY A 223 -0.13 0.77 32.13
N ARG A 224 0.00 0.57 30.83
CA ARG A 224 1.19 0.05 30.16
C ARG A 224 1.44 0.76 28.85
N LYS A 225 2.72 0.98 28.51
CA LYS A 225 3.11 1.48 27.19
C LYS A 225 2.93 0.36 26.17
N VAL A 226 2.27 0.65 25.07
CA VAL A 226 1.98 -0.32 24.01
C VAL A 226 2.21 0.30 22.64
N VAL A 227 2.60 -0.55 21.70
CA VAL A 227 2.66 -0.20 20.28
C VAL A 227 1.49 -0.88 19.59
N ASN A 228 0.68 -0.10 18.91
CA ASN A 228 -0.44 -0.60 18.11
C ASN A 228 -0.22 -0.31 16.64
N TYR A 229 -0.84 -1.13 15.79
CA TYR A 229 -0.81 -1.00 14.35
C TYR A 229 -2.23 -0.85 13.83
N ARG A 230 -2.42 0.00 12.81
CA ARG A 230 -3.68 0.11 12.09
C ARG A 230 -3.87 -1.07 11.12
N LEU A 231 -2.77 -1.62 10.63
CA LEU A 231 -2.78 -2.81 9.79
C LEU A 231 -3.48 -3.96 10.52
N ARG A 232 -4.31 -4.71 9.80
CA ARG A 232 -4.97 -5.92 10.29
C ARG A 232 -4.41 -7.12 9.56
N ASP A 233 -4.60 -8.31 10.16
CA ASP A 233 -4.21 -9.56 9.52
C ASP A 233 -4.84 -9.72 8.16
N TRP A 234 -4.10 -10.31 7.25
CA TRP A 234 -4.51 -10.46 5.86
C TRP A 234 -5.53 -11.58 5.72
N LEU A 235 -6.78 -11.22 5.45
CA LEU A 235 -7.87 -12.17 5.16
C LEU A 235 -7.64 -12.81 3.78
N VAL A 236 -7.29 -14.10 3.77
CA VAL A 236 -6.98 -14.86 2.55
C VAL A 236 -8.10 -15.73 2.04
N SER A 237 -9.15 -15.99 2.83
CA SER A 237 -10.31 -16.80 2.43
C SER A 237 -11.18 -16.11 1.40
N ARG A 238 -11.54 -16.85 0.32
CA ARG A 238 -12.54 -16.44 -0.67
C ARG A 238 -13.54 -17.56 -0.90
N GLN A 239 -14.83 -17.23 -0.81
CA GLN A 239 -15.94 -18.16 -1.04
C GLN A 239 -16.24 -18.25 -2.54
N ARG A 240 -15.26 -18.64 -3.32
CA ARG A 240 -15.36 -18.78 -4.78
C ARG A 240 -14.61 -20.00 -5.29
N TYR A 241 -14.97 -20.46 -6.49
CA TYR A 241 -14.31 -21.61 -7.13
C TYR A 241 -12.91 -21.24 -7.66
N TRP A 242 -12.80 -20.10 -8.36
CA TRP A 242 -11.54 -19.66 -8.95
C TRP A 242 -10.58 -19.14 -7.89
N GLY A 243 -9.51 -19.88 -7.66
CA GLY A 243 -8.43 -19.58 -6.72
C GLY A 243 -7.70 -20.87 -6.33
N ALA A 244 -6.51 -20.76 -5.74
CA ALA A 244 -5.79 -21.92 -5.23
C ALA A 244 -6.54 -22.47 -4.00
N PRO A 245 -6.76 -23.80 -3.90
CA PRO A 245 -7.38 -24.41 -2.73
C PRO A 245 -6.53 -24.25 -1.48
N ILE A 246 -7.17 -24.06 -0.35
CA ILE A 246 -6.50 -24.02 0.97
C ILE A 246 -6.30 -25.48 1.43
N PRO A 247 -5.05 -25.94 1.63
CA PRO A 247 -4.75 -27.35 1.88
C PRO A 247 -4.98 -27.72 3.36
N MET A 248 -6.17 -27.48 3.87
CA MET A 248 -6.55 -27.74 5.26
C MET A 248 -7.77 -28.67 5.34
N LEU A 249 -7.79 -29.47 6.40
CA LEU A 249 -8.87 -30.38 6.76
C LEU A 249 -9.47 -29.95 8.10
N ILE A 250 -10.74 -30.23 8.31
CA ILE A 250 -11.48 -29.94 9.54
C ILE A 250 -12.15 -31.24 9.99
N ASN A 251 -11.91 -31.68 11.23
CA ASN A 251 -12.54 -32.87 11.81
C ASN A 251 -13.89 -32.53 12.44
N GLU A 252 -14.59 -33.54 12.96
CA GLU A 252 -15.90 -33.39 13.60
C GLU A 252 -15.85 -32.52 14.87
N GLN A 253 -14.69 -32.46 15.53
CA GLN A 253 -14.45 -31.62 16.71
C GLN A 253 -14.10 -30.16 16.35
N GLN A 254 -14.14 -29.80 15.05
CA GLN A 254 -13.75 -28.49 14.50
C GLN A 254 -12.25 -28.18 14.66
N GLU A 255 -11.41 -29.21 14.84
CA GLU A 255 -9.98 -29.04 14.85
C GLU A 255 -9.44 -28.96 13.41
N ILE A 256 -8.45 -28.11 13.22
CA ILE A 256 -7.84 -27.79 11.93
C ILE A 256 -6.58 -28.66 11.75
N ILE A 257 -6.49 -29.37 10.64
CA ILE A 257 -5.40 -30.29 10.32
C ILE A 257 -4.85 -29.92 8.94
N ALA A 258 -3.52 -29.78 8.80
CA ALA A 258 -2.91 -29.59 7.50
C ALA A 258 -3.04 -30.86 6.63
N GLU A 259 -3.30 -30.69 5.34
CA GLU A 259 -3.25 -31.82 4.39
C GLU A 259 -1.80 -32.37 4.33
N LYS A 260 -1.66 -33.69 4.28
CA LYS A 260 -0.36 -34.34 4.24
C LYS A 260 0.32 -34.14 2.89
N ASP A 261 1.64 -34.00 2.87
CA ASP A 261 2.45 -33.75 1.66
C ASP A 261 2.15 -34.72 0.52
N GLN A 262 1.97 -36.02 0.84
CA GLN A 262 1.65 -37.06 -0.15
C GLN A 262 0.33 -36.85 -0.88
N ASN A 263 -0.55 -36.00 -0.36
CA ASN A 263 -1.86 -35.69 -0.91
C ASN A 263 -1.92 -34.31 -1.59
N LEU A 264 -0.79 -33.62 -1.66
CA LEU A 264 -0.63 -32.35 -2.37
C LEU A 264 -0.21 -32.59 -3.82
N PRO A 265 -0.59 -31.69 -4.72
CA PRO A 265 -1.45 -30.52 -4.52
C PRO A 265 -2.93 -30.88 -4.39
N VAL A 266 -3.69 -30.06 -3.67
CA VAL A 266 -5.17 -30.13 -3.71
C VAL A 266 -5.63 -29.59 -5.05
N ILE A 267 -6.33 -30.41 -5.84
CA ILE A 267 -6.75 -30.09 -7.20
C ILE A 267 -8.24 -29.73 -7.21
N LEU A 268 -8.60 -28.62 -7.83
CA LEU A 268 -9.98 -28.24 -8.07
C LEU A 268 -10.64 -29.20 -9.09
N PRO A 269 -11.91 -29.62 -8.88
CA PRO A 269 -12.60 -30.45 -9.84
C PRO A 269 -12.83 -29.69 -11.16
N GLU A 270 -12.58 -30.36 -12.29
CA GLU A 270 -12.74 -29.75 -13.63
C GLU A 270 -14.21 -29.68 -14.04
N GLU A 271 -15.01 -30.69 -13.69
CA GLU A 271 -16.44 -30.75 -14.00
C GLU A 271 -17.27 -30.13 -12.89
N VAL A 272 -17.59 -28.84 -13.02
CA VAL A 272 -18.41 -28.10 -12.06
C VAL A 272 -19.62 -27.48 -12.72
N LYS A 273 -20.74 -27.45 -11.99
CA LYS A 273 -21.95 -26.72 -12.42
C LYS A 273 -22.08 -25.46 -11.56
N PHE A 274 -22.15 -24.32 -12.23
CA PHE A 274 -22.41 -23.04 -11.57
C PHE A 274 -23.93 -22.82 -11.53
N ASP A 275 -24.49 -22.75 -10.32
CA ASP A 275 -25.93 -22.50 -10.09
C ASP A 275 -26.24 -21.09 -9.60
N GLY A 276 -25.30 -20.14 -9.82
CA GLY A 276 -25.46 -18.74 -9.50
C GLY A 276 -24.41 -18.22 -8.50
N VAL A 277 -24.80 -17.84 -7.28
CA VAL A 277 -23.97 -17.03 -6.36
C VAL A 277 -23.00 -17.84 -5.50
N LYS A 278 -23.25 -19.14 -5.30
CA LYS A 278 -22.46 -19.97 -4.37
C LYS A 278 -21.30 -20.66 -5.08
N SER A 279 -20.15 -20.76 -4.39
CA SER A 279 -19.05 -21.60 -4.87
C SER A 279 -19.50 -23.06 -5.02
N PRO A 280 -19.35 -23.69 -6.21
CA PRO A 280 -19.82 -25.05 -6.43
C PRO A 280 -19.12 -26.08 -5.54
N ILE A 281 -17.86 -25.89 -5.17
CA ILE A 281 -17.10 -26.84 -4.32
C ILE A 281 -17.68 -26.98 -2.91
N LYS A 282 -18.43 -25.99 -2.40
CA LYS A 282 -19.12 -26.07 -1.11
C LYS A 282 -20.23 -27.11 -1.07
N SER A 283 -20.79 -27.47 -2.22
CA SER A 283 -21.87 -28.48 -2.34
C SER A 283 -21.38 -29.81 -2.91
N MET A 284 -20.12 -29.90 -3.37
CA MET A 284 -19.56 -31.12 -3.97
C MET A 284 -18.97 -32.05 -2.92
N LYS A 285 -19.77 -33.05 -2.48
CA LYS A 285 -19.32 -34.06 -1.51
C LYS A 285 -18.00 -34.73 -1.92
N ALA A 286 -17.85 -35.05 -3.21
CA ALA A 286 -16.64 -35.65 -3.76
C ALA A 286 -15.38 -34.78 -3.58
N PHE A 287 -15.52 -33.46 -3.38
CA PHE A 287 -14.42 -32.56 -3.10
C PHE A 287 -14.17 -32.40 -1.60
N TYR A 288 -15.23 -32.16 -0.80
CA TYR A 288 -15.04 -31.80 0.61
C TYR A 288 -15.07 -32.96 1.59
N GLU A 289 -15.73 -34.10 1.28
CA GLU A 289 -15.68 -35.30 2.13
C GLU A 289 -14.42 -36.10 1.84
N VAL A 290 -13.55 -36.26 2.84
CA VAL A 290 -12.25 -36.93 2.70
C VAL A 290 -12.25 -38.23 3.52
N ASN A 291 -12.62 -39.34 2.87
CA ASN A 291 -12.79 -40.64 3.55
C ASN A 291 -11.53 -41.52 3.47
N ASP A 292 -10.49 -41.11 2.77
CA ASP A 292 -9.28 -41.88 2.46
C ASP A 292 -8.06 -41.51 3.31
N ARG A 293 -8.24 -40.69 4.36
CA ARG A 293 -7.15 -40.18 5.21
C ARG A 293 -6.98 -40.96 6.54
N GLY A 294 -7.79 -42.02 6.74
CA GLY A 294 -7.70 -42.90 7.93
C GLY A 294 -8.39 -42.35 9.17
N GLU A 295 -9.12 -41.25 9.07
CA GLU A 295 -9.95 -40.65 10.10
C GLU A 295 -11.34 -40.38 9.49
N GLU A 296 -12.41 -40.83 10.18
CA GLU A 296 -13.78 -40.61 9.72
C GLU A 296 -14.21 -39.15 9.98
N GLY A 297 -15.05 -38.62 9.10
CA GLY A 297 -15.65 -37.29 9.28
C GLY A 297 -14.79 -36.12 8.90
N LEU A 298 -13.61 -36.33 8.33
CA LEU A 298 -12.76 -35.26 7.84
C LEU A 298 -13.40 -34.53 6.64
N LYS A 299 -13.37 -33.20 6.70
CA LYS A 299 -13.84 -32.32 5.62
C LYS A 299 -12.71 -31.43 5.15
N ARG A 300 -12.55 -31.31 3.83
CA ARG A 300 -11.63 -30.37 3.23
C ARG A 300 -12.19 -28.96 3.30
N GLU A 301 -11.30 -27.98 3.48
CA GLU A 301 -11.63 -26.57 3.31
C GLU A 301 -12.17 -26.31 1.89
N THR A 302 -13.22 -25.52 1.78
CA THR A 302 -13.88 -25.17 0.51
C THR A 302 -13.70 -23.72 0.10
N ASP A 303 -13.11 -22.91 0.94
CA ASP A 303 -12.63 -21.59 0.54
C ASP A 303 -11.35 -21.73 -0.29
N THR A 304 -11.13 -20.80 -1.20
CA THR A 304 -9.90 -20.69 -1.98
C THR A 304 -9.13 -19.45 -1.55
N PHE A 305 -7.84 -19.41 -1.86
CA PHE A 305 -7.02 -18.25 -1.55
C PHE A 305 -7.42 -17.02 -2.36
N ASP A 306 -7.20 -15.86 -1.76
CA ASP A 306 -7.16 -14.56 -2.41
C ASP A 306 -6.12 -14.57 -3.56
N THR A 307 -6.42 -13.89 -4.67
CA THR A 307 -5.49 -13.76 -5.80
C THR A 307 -4.15 -13.10 -5.43
N PHE A 308 -4.12 -12.28 -4.38
CA PHE A 308 -2.86 -11.73 -3.88
C PHE A 308 -1.93 -12.78 -3.28
N MET A 309 -2.43 -13.94 -2.91
CA MET A 309 -1.58 -15.05 -2.42
C MET A 309 -0.55 -15.44 -3.48
N GLU A 310 -1.00 -15.78 -4.69
CA GLU A 310 -0.13 -16.18 -5.79
C GLU A 310 0.73 -15.03 -6.28
N SER A 311 0.18 -13.82 -6.38
CA SER A 311 0.94 -12.64 -6.81
C SER A 311 2.00 -12.21 -5.81
N SER A 312 1.91 -12.66 -4.56
CA SER A 312 2.89 -12.31 -3.52
C SER A 312 4.20 -13.09 -3.60
N TRP A 313 4.26 -14.17 -4.39
CA TRP A 313 5.48 -14.98 -4.54
C TRP A 313 5.78 -15.47 -5.96
N TYR A 314 4.98 -15.10 -6.97
CA TYR A 314 5.15 -15.55 -8.36
C TYR A 314 6.55 -15.27 -8.91
N TYR A 315 7.17 -14.15 -8.53
CA TYR A 315 8.52 -13.77 -8.92
C TYR A 315 9.56 -14.80 -8.45
N ALA A 316 9.38 -15.37 -7.25
CA ALA A 316 10.21 -16.44 -6.73
C ALA A 316 9.94 -17.75 -7.48
N ARG A 317 8.66 -18.07 -7.75
CA ARG A 317 8.29 -19.25 -8.53
C ARG A 317 8.88 -19.24 -9.94
N PHE A 318 9.00 -18.08 -10.56
CA PHE A 318 9.64 -17.96 -11.89
C PHE A 318 11.09 -18.44 -11.90
N CYS A 319 11.81 -18.34 -10.78
CA CYS A 319 13.17 -18.89 -10.66
C CYS A 319 13.21 -20.41 -10.73
N SER A 320 12.08 -21.08 -10.44
CA SER A 320 11.96 -22.55 -10.33
C SER A 320 10.73 -23.07 -11.09
N SER A 321 10.37 -22.45 -12.23
CA SER A 321 9.11 -22.69 -12.95
C SER A 321 8.89 -24.12 -13.40
N ASP A 322 9.94 -24.87 -13.69
CA ASP A 322 9.94 -26.27 -14.12
C ASP A 322 10.01 -27.28 -12.96
N SER A 323 10.21 -26.84 -11.71
CA SER A 323 10.20 -27.72 -10.54
C SER A 323 8.81 -28.30 -10.32
N LYS A 324 8.72 -29.65 -10.23
CA LYS A 324 7.45 -30.36 -10.00
C LYS A 324 7.28 -30.86 -8.57
N ASP A 325 8.39 -30.99 -7.86
CA ASP A 325 8.44 -31.62 -6.55
C ASP A 325 8.55 -30.61 -5.39
N LYS A 326 8.92 -29.38 -5.70
CA LYS A 326 9.15 -28.33 -4.71
C LYS A 326 8.51 -27.02 -5.15
N MET A 327 8.11 -26.24 -4.17
CA MET A 327 7.63 -24.86 -4.36
C MET A 327 8.73 -24.00 -4.96
N LEU A 328 9.92 -24.01 -4.36
CA LEU A 328 11.15 -23.34 -4.80
C LEU A 328 12.36 -24.29 -4.65
N ASP A 329 13.40 -24.07 -5.43
CA ASP A 329 14.70 -24.73 -5.31
C ASP A 329 15.83 -23.70 -5.18
N ASP A 330 17.08 -24.14 -5.12
CA ASP A 330 18.26 -23.29 -4.86
C ASP A 330 18.45 -22.17 -5.90
N ARG A 331 17.81 -22.26 -7.07
CA ARG A 331 17.80 -21.17 -8.06
C ARG A 331 17.13 -19.91 -7.54
N ALA A 332 16.10 -20.04 -6.67
CA ALA A 332 15.47 -18.88 -6.03
C ALA A 332 16.47 -18.11 -5.17
N LYS A 333 17.32 -18.80 -4.40
CA LYS A 333 18.38 -18.17 -3.58
C LYS A 333 19.42 -17.43 -4.42
N TYR A 334 19.70 -17.94 -5.64
CA TYR A 334 20.65 -17.30 -6.55
C TYR A 334 20.10 -16.05 -7.25
N TRP A 335 18.82 -16.11 -7.69
CA TRP A 335 18.23 -15.05 -8.51
C TRP A 335 17.56 -13.92 -7.71
N LEU A 336 17.20 -14.17 -6.45
CA LEU A 336 16.57 -13.16 -5.60
C LEU A 336 17.62 -12.41 -4.74
N PRO A 337 17.33 -11.15 -4.37
CA PRO A 337 16.15 -10.36 -4.72
C PRO A 337 16.13 -9.92 -6.19
N VAL A 338 14.94 -9.58 -6.70
CA VAL A 338 14.78 -8.99 -8.04
C VAL A 338 15.49 -7.63 -8.08
N ASP A 339 16.32 -7.39 -9.09
CA ASP A 339 17.14 -6.17 -9.19
C ASP A 339 16.29 -4.92 -9.40
N LEU A 340 15.33 -4.97 -10.33
CA LEU A 340 14.40 -3.87 -10.62
C LEU A 340 12.99 -4.41 -10.82
N TYR A 341 12.06 -3.92 -10.01
CA TYR A 341 10.64 -4.23 -10.11
C TYR A 341 9.86 -3.03 -10.65
N ILE A 342 8.99 -3.25 -11.65
CA ILE A 342 8.28 -2.18 -12.34
C ILE A 342 6.78 -2.43 -12.25
N GLY A 343 6.02 -1.42 -11.82
CA GLY A 343 4.56 -1.52 -11.72
C GLY A 343 3.90 -0.19 -11.36
N GLY A 344 2.56 -0.19 -11.31
CA GLY A 344 1.79 0.99 -10.94
C GLY A 344 1.88 1.30 -9.44
N ILE A 345 1.83 2.57 -9.08
CA ILE A 345 1.90 3.03 -7.68
C ILE A 345 0.70 2.57 -6.86
N GLU A 346 -0.43 2.24 -7.48
CA GLU A 346 -1.63 1.72 -6.82
C GLU A 346 -1.39 0.40 -6.05
N HIS A 347 -0.32 -0.30 -6.39
CA HIS A 347 0.07 -1.54 -5.71
C HIS A 347 0.91 -1.34 -4.44
N ALA A 348 1.25 -0.10 -4.10
CA ALA A 348 2.14 0.22 -2.98
C ALA A 348 1.71 -0.40 -1.64
N ILE A 349 0.41 -0.35 -1.33
CA ILE A 349 -0.17 -0.81 -0.05
C ILE A 349 -0.94 -2.15 -0.16
N LEU A 350 -0.97 -2.75 -1.35
CA LEU A 350 -1.60 -4.06 -1.60
C LEU A 350 -0.53 -5.07 -1.99
N HIS A 351 -0.35 -5.31 -3.30
CA HIS A 351 0.59 -6.30 -3.81
C HIS A 351 2.01 -6.16 -3.24
N LEU A 352 2.59 -4.96 -3.22
CA LEU A 352 3.97 -4.77 -2.75
C LEU A 352 4.13 -5.05 -1.27
N LEU A 353 3.17 -4.66 -0.44
CA LEU A 353 3.19 -4.94 1.00
C LEU A 353 3.04 -6.44 1.26
N TYR A 354 2.09 -7.10 0.57
CA TYR A 354 1.89 -8.54 0.70
C TYR A 354 3.09 -9.35 0.17
N ALA A 355 3.71 -8.93 -0.94
CA ALA A 355 4.92 -9.57 -1.46
C ALA A 355 6.10 -9.46 -0.47
N ARG A 356 6.30 -8.32 0.19
CA ARG A 356 7.30 -8.13 1.23
C ARG A 356 7.05 -9.03 2.45
N PHE A 357 5.81 -9.10 2.90
CA PHE A 357 5.40 -9.98 3.99
C PHE A 357 5.60 -11.45 3.62
N TYR A 358 5.10 -11.88 2.45
CA TYR A 358 5.17 -13.27 2.03
C TYR A 358 6.62 -13.72 1.78
N HIS A 359 7.48 -12.82 1.32
CA HIS A 359 8.91 -13.09 1.19
C HIS A 359 9.57 -13.42 2.54
N ARG A 360 9.18 -12.72 3.61
CA ARG A 360 9.64 -13.02 4.97
C ARG A 360 9.15 -14.38 5.47
N LEU A 361 7.91 -14.77 5.15
CA LEU A 361 7.45 -16.13 5.43
C LEU A 361 8.30 -17.18 4.70
N LEU A 362 8.61 -16.95 3.42
CA LEU A 362 9.49 -17.84 2.65
C LEU A 362 10.92 -17.87 3.21
N ARG A 363 11.43 -16.76 3.72
CA ARG A 363 12.72 -16.66 4.41
C ARG A 363 12.71 -17.50 5.69
N ASP A 364 11.70 -17.36 6.51
CA ASP A 364 11.59 -18.06 7.80
C ASP A 364 11.47 -19.58 7.60
N GLU A 365 10.87 -20.02 6.48
CA GLU A 365 10.85 -21.42 6.04
C GLU A 365 12.14 -21.85 5.31
N GLY A 366 13.16 -20.98 5.17
CA GLY A 366 14.45 -21.27 4.55
C GLY A 366 14.41 -21.46 3.03
N LEU A 367 13.33 -21.01 2.38
CA LEU A 367 13.12 -21.15 0.93
C LEU A 367 13.78 -20.04 0.12
N VAL A 368 13.98 -18.88 0.70
CA VAL A 368 14.69 -17.73 0.10
C VAL A 368 15.68 -17.14 1.09
N GLU A 369 16.60 -16.30 0.61
CA GLU A 369 17.53 -15.53 1.42
C GLU A 369 17.19 -14.03 1.36
N GLY A 370 17.51 -13.30 2.45
CA GLY A 370 17.24 -11.85 2.56
C GLY A 370 15.81 -11.54 2.96
N ASP A 371 15.59 -10.27 3.30
CA ASP A 371 14.33 -9.80 3.91
C ASP A 371 13.37 -9.17 2.89
N GLU A 372 13.87 -8.79 1.72
CA GLU A 372 13.10 -8.04 0.74
C GLU A 372 13.11 -8.72 -0.64
N PRO A 373 11.95 -8.80 -1.32
CA PRO A 373 11.85 -9.45 -2.62
C PRO A 373 12.42 -8.63 -3.77
N PHE A 374 12.39 -7.30 -3.65
CA PHE A 374 12.72 -6.34 -4.71
C PHE A 374 13.73 -5.31 -4.22
N LYS A 375 14.90 -5.24 -4.86
CA LYS A 375 15.99 -4.33 -4.49
C LYS A 375 15.63 -2.88 -4.82
N SER A 376 15.22 -2.64 -6.07
CA SER A 376 14.82 -1.32 -6.56
C SER A 376 13.42 -1.38 -7.16
N LEU A 377 12.67 -0.29 -7.03
CA LEU A 377 11.31 -0.16 -7.53
C LEU A 377 11.19 1.05 -8.46
N LEU A 378 10.63 0.84 -9.65
CA LEU A 378 10.20 1.91 -10.54
C LEU A 378 8.68 1.94 -10.60
N THR A 379 8.07 2.95 -9.99
CA THR A 379 6.62 3.14 -10.02
C THR A 379 6.20 3.86 -11.30
N GLN A 380 5.18 3.32 -11.98
CA GLN A 380 4.61 3.93 -13.18
C GLN A 380 3.44 4.84 -12.81
N GLY A 381 3.42 6.02 -13.44
CA GLY A 381 2.28 6.93 -13.39
C GLY A 381 1.08 6.40 -14.20
N MET A 382 -0.08 7.02 -14.00
CA MET A 382 -1.32 6.62 -14.65
C MET A 382 -1.34 7.10 -16.11
N VAL A 383 -1.88 6.27 -17.00
CA VAL A 383 -2.24 6.72 -18.37
C VAL A 383 -3.67 7.27 -18.30
N LEU A 384 -3.78 8.57 -18.61
CA LEU A 384 -5.04 9.30 -18.61
C LEU A 384 -5.52 9.51 -20.03
N ASN A 385 -6.84 9.60 -20.21
CA ASN A 385 -7.47 10.02 -21.45
C ASN A 385 -8.59 11.01 -21.09
N ASP A 386 -8.52 12.22 -21.65
CA ASP A 386 -9.40 13.35 -21.30
C ASP A 386 -9.38 13.67 -19.79
N GLY A 387 -8.18 13.66 -19.18
CA GLY A 387 -7.97 13.98 -17.78
C GLY A 387 -8.45 12.92 -16.78
N ALA A 388 -8.97 11.79 -17.25
CA ALA A 388 -9.48 10.70 -16.42
C ALA A 388 -8.68 9.41 -16.61
N LYS A 389 -8.59 8.59 -15.55
CA LYS A 389 -8.02 7.25 -15.63
C LYS A 389 -8.77 6.42 -16.66
N MET A 390 -8.04 5.77 -17.58
CA MET A 390 -8.65 4.85 -18.55
C MET A 390 -9.34 3.68 -17.83
N SER A 391 -10.61 3.44 -18.13
CA SER A 391 -11.35 2.28 -17.66
C SER A 391 -12.39 1.82 -18.68
N LYS A 392 -12.67 0.50 -18.69
CA LYS A 392 -13.71 -0.07 -19.56
C LYS A 392 -15.10 0.48 -19.24
N SER A 393 -15.36 0.76 -17.95
CA SER A 393 -16.65 1.31 -17.51
C SER A 393 -16.89 2.75 -17.97
N LEU A 394 -15.83 3.54 -18.16
CA LEU A 394 -15.91 4.90 -18.70
C LEU A 394 -15.88 4.92 -20.23
N GLY A 395 -15.52 3.81 -20.89
CA GLY A 395 -15.42 3.75 -22.34
C GLY A 395 -14.30 4.61 -22.95
N ASN A 396 -13.34 5.06 -22.12
CA ASN A 396 -12.25 5.95 -22.52
C ASN A 396 -10.91 5.22 -22.74
N THR A 397 -10.94 3.90 -22.90
CA THR A 397 -9.73 3.10 -23.18
C THR A 397 -9.29 3.26 -24.64
N VAL A 398 -7.98 3.29 -24.86
CA VAL A 398 -7.36 3.25 -26.18
C VAL A 398 -6.88 1.83 -26.45
N ASP A 399 -7.23 1.29 -27.62
CA ASP A 399 -6.77 -0.03 -28.04
C ASP A 399 -5.37 0.09 -28.66
N PRO A 400 -4.34 -0.53 -28.05
CA PRO A 400 -2.99 -0.53 -28.60
C PRO A 400 -2.90 -1.15 -29.99
N GLU A 401 -3.74 -2.15 -30.31
CA GLU A 401 -3.73 -2.82 -31.61
C GLU A 401 -4.12 -1.88 -32.74
N GLU A 402 -5.14 -1.05 -32.55
CA GLU A 402 -5.52 -0.03 -33.51
C GLU A 402 -4.37 0.96 -33.77
N MET A 403 -3.72 1.42 -32.71
CA MET A 403 -2.58 2.34 -32.80
C MET A 403 -1.38 1.70 -33.52
N ILE A 404 -1.09 0.45 -33.23
CA ILE A 404 0.00 -0.31 -33.88
C ILE A 404 -0.29 -0.48 -35.37
N ASN A 405 -1.53 -0.80 -35.72
CA ASN A 405 -1.94 -0.96 -37.15
C ASN A 405 -1.83 0.36 -37.94
N ASN A 406 -2.15 1.50 -37.30
CA ASN A 406 -2.12 2.80 -37.93
C ASN A 406 -0.72 3.43 -38.02
N TYR A 407 0.10 3.26 -37.00
CA TYR A 407 1.38 3.98 -36.82
C TYR A 407 2.61 3.09 -36.72
N GLY A 408 2.45 1.79 -36.49
CA GLY A 408 3.54 0.85 -36.19
C GLY A 408 3.91 0.80 -34.71
N ALA A 409 4.40 -0.36 -34.24
CA ALA A 409 4.78 -0.58 -32.85
C ALA A 409 5.87 0.39 -32.37
N ASP A 410 6.88 0.65 -33.21
CA ASP A 410 8.00 1.55 -32.86
C ASP A 410 7.51 2.97 -32.57
N THR A 411 6.51 3.45 -33.31
CA THR A 411 5.92 4.78 -33.07
C THR A 411 5.20 4.83 -31.73
N VAL A 412 4.42 3.80 -31.40
CA VAL A 412 3.69 3.73 -30.14
C VAL A 412 4.67 3.67 -28.97
N ARG A 413 5.72 2.83 -29.05
CA ARG A 413 6.79 2.74 -28.04
C ARG A 413 7.49 4.08 -27.85
N LEU A 414 7.90 4.71 -28.94
CA LEU A 414 8.57 6.04 -28.90
C LEU A 414 7.65 7.09 -28.24
N PHE A 415 6.36 7.11 -28.61
CA PHE A 415 5.40 8.03 -28.02
C PHE A 415 5.28 7.85 -26.51
N MET A 416 5.08 6.62 -26.04
CA MET A 416 4.94 6.32 -24.62
C MET A 416 6.17 6.76 -23.81
N MET A 417 7.38 6.49 -24.32
CA MET A 417 8.62 6.82 -23.64
C MET A 417 8.99 8.31 -23.75
N PHE A 418 8.51 9.01 -24.78
CA PHE A 418 8.83 10.41 -24.99
C PHE A 418 7.91 11.38 -24.26
N THR A 419 6.64 11.00 -24.02
CA THR A 419 5.62 11.93 -23.51
C THR A 419 5.89 12.36 -22.07
N ALA A 420 6.27 11.45 -21.21
CA ALA A 420 6.54 11.73 -19.79
C ALA A 420 7.59 10.77 -19.20
N PRO A 421 8.29 11.14 -18.12
CA PRO A 421 9.03 10.18 -17.31
C PRO A 421 8.09 9.07 -16.80
N PRO A 422 8.57 7.83 -16.63
CA PRO A 422 7.72 6.70 -16.25
C PRO A 422 6.96 6.90 -14.92
N GLU A 423 7.48 7.66 -13.99
CA GLU A 423 6.87 7.94 -12.68
C GLU A 423 5.71 8.96 -12.76
N GLN A 424 5.62 9.71 -13.85
CA GLN A 424 4.59 10.73 -14.03
C GLN A 424 3.40 10.19 -14.82
N SER A 425 2.22 10.75 -14.54
CA SER A 425 1.03 10.46 -15.34
C SER A 425 1.22 10.95 -16.77
N LEU A 426 0.79 10.13 -17.73
CA LEU A 426 0.82 10.40 -19.15
C LEU A 426 -0.60 10.71 -19.63
N GLU A 427 -0.78 11.87 -20.25
CA GLU A 427 -2.04 12.19 -20.96
C GLU A 427 -1.97 11.65 -22.39
N TRP A 428 -2.91 10.79 -22.73
CA TRP A 428 -3.01 10.25 -24.09
C TRP A 428 -3.41 11.34 -25.09
N SER A 429 -2.77 11.34 -26.24
CA SER A 429 -3.07 12.31 -27.31
C SER A 429 -2.78 11.74 -28.69
N ASP A 430 -3.80 11.55 -29.50
CA ASP A 430 -3.67 11.10 -30.90
C ASP A 430 -2.86 12.08 -31.75
N LYS A 431 -2.87 13.37 -31.40
CA LYS A 431 -2.06 14.38 -32.09
C LYS A 431 -0.57 14.20 -31.80
N SER A 432 -0.21 13.82 -30.59
CA SER A 432 1.17 13.67 -30.16
C SER A 432 1.83 12.44 -30.76
N ILE A 433 1.09 11.33 -30.97
CA ILE A 433 1.61 10.12 -31.63
C ILE A 433 2.06 10.41 -33.07
N ASN A 434 1.35 11.30 -33.78
CA ASN A 434 1.77 11.76 -35.12
C ASN A 434 3.14 12.47 -35.11
N GLY A 435 3.51 13.11 -34.02
CA GLY A 435 4.84 13.73 -33.84
C GLY A 435 5.95 12.67 -33.85
N SER A 436 5.76 11.60 -33.09
CA SER A 436 6.68 10.45 -33.02
C SER A 436 6.79 9.74 -34.39
N PHE A 437 5.68 9.52 -35.08
CA PHE A 437 5.65 8.92 -36.40
C PHE A 437 6.45 9.73 -37.42
N ARG A 438 6.24 11.06 -37.47
CA ARG A 438 6.99 11.96 -38.37
C ARG A 438 8.49 11.98 -38.06
N PHE A 439 8.87 11.91 -36.77
CA PHE A 439 10.27 11.83 -36.39
C PHE A 439 10.93 10.55 -36.92
N LEU A 440 10.33 9.38 -36.74
CA LEU A 440 10.88 8.11 -37.24
C LEU A 440 10.99 8.09 -38.78
N ARG A 441 9.96 8.60 -39.49
CA ARG A 441 10.04 8.73 -40.95
C ARG A 441 11.15 9.67 -41.38
N ARG A 442 11.34 10.80 -40.70
CA ARG A 442 12.44 11.73 -40.97
C ARG A 442 13.80 11.08 -40.72
N LEU A 443 13.96 10.36 -39.62
CA LEU A 443 15.19 9.62 -39.30
C LEU A 443 15.48 8.59 -40.41
N TRP A 444 14.50 7.81 -40.80
CA TRP A 444 14.63 6.85 -41.89
C TRP A 444 15.12 7.53 -43.18
N SER A 445 14.46 8.62 -43.59
CA SER A 445 14.86 9.38 -44.79
C SER A 445 16.28 9.95 -44.66
N THR A 446 16.67 10.44 -43.49
CA THR A 446 18.01 10.96 -43.21
C THR A 446 19.08 9.87 -43.42
N VAL A 447 18.84 8.67 -42.92
CA VAL A 447 19.78 7.54 -43.07
C VAL A 447 19.83 7.08 -44.53
N GLN A 448 18.67 6.88 -45.17
CA GLN A 448 18.60 6.36 -46.55
C GLN A 448 19.26 7.33 -47.55
N SER A 449 19.04 8.66 -47.43
CA SER A 449 19.66 9.63 -48.33
C SER A 449 21.17 9.72 -48.21
N ARG A 450 21.77 9.29 -47.09
CA ARG A 450 23.21 9.29 -46.85
C ARG A 450 23.88 7.91 -46.99
N LYS A 451 23.09 6.85 -47.09
CA LYS A 451 23.56 5.46 -47.10
C LYS A 451 24.63 5.21 -48.16
N GLU A 452 24.39 5.61 -49.40
CA GLU A 452 25.34 5.42 -50.48
C GLU A 452 26.66 6.17 -50.27
N GLN A 453 26.60 7.37 -49.66
CA GLN A 453 27.76 8.20 -49.38
C GLN A 453 28.66 7.65 -48.27
N ILE A 454 28.10 6.89 -47.31
CA ILE A 454 28.83 6.37 -46.15
C ILE A 454 29.11 4.86 -46.23
N THR A 455 28.53 4.16 -47.21
CA THR A 455 28.78 2.73 -47.41
C THR A 455 30.19 2.51 -47.96
N GLY A 456 30.95 1.60 -47.35
CA GLY A 456 32.32 1.31 -47.74
C GLY A 456 33.37 2.33 -47.26
N ILE A 457 32.96 3.37 -46.57
CA ILE A 457 33.88 4.36 -45.96
C ILE A 457 34.47 3.76 -44.66
N ASP A 458 35.78 3.94 -44.45
CA ASP A 458 36.47 3.53 -43.23
C ASP A 458 35.88 4.22 -42.00
N ASP A 459 36.12 3.66 -40.84
CA ASP A 459 35.76 4.29 -39.57
C ASP A 459 36.68 5.50 -39.27
N LEU A 460 36.17 6.44 -38.48
CA LEU A 460 36.93 7.59 -38.02
C LEU A 460 38.13 7.11 -37.17
N ASN A 461 39.32 7.58 -37.40
CA ASN A 461 40.51 7.23 -36.64
C ASN A 461 41.21 8.46 -36.03
N LYS A 462 42.20 8.23 -35.15
CA LYS A 462 42.91 9.30 -34.42
C LYS A 462 43.79 10.16 -35.33
N GLU A 463 44.14 9.71 -36.53
CA GLU A 463 44.97 10.40 -37.48
C GLU A 463 44.16 11.36 -38.37
N ASP A 464 42.85 11.20 -38.40
CA ASP A 464 41.95 12.09 -39.13
C ASP A 464 41.98 13.53 -38.51
N ASN A 465 42.43 14.47 -39.27
CA ASN A 465 42.56 15.88 -38.83
C ASN A 465 41.21 16.59 -39.01
N LEU A 466 40.43 16.65 -37.92
CA LEU A 466 39.08 17.23 -37.94
C LEU A 466 39.06 18.74 -37.97
N SER A 467 38.30 19.32 -38.89
CA SER A 467 37.93 20.72 -38.89
C SER A 467 37.03 21.08 -37.68
N ASP A 468 36.88 22.37 -37.41
CA ASP A 468 36.02 22.83 -36.28
C ASP A 468 34.54 22.40 -36.45
N LYS A 469 34.05 22.38 -37.69
CA LYS A 469 32.69 21.90 -38.03
C LYS A 469 32.53 20.41 -37.72
N GLN A 470 33.49 19.56 -38.13
CA GLN A 470 33.53 18.13 -37.86
C GLN A 470 33.66 17.84 -36.34
N LYS A 471 34.56 18.59 -35.64
CA LYS A 471 34.67 18.53 -34.17
C LYS A 471 33.36 18.93 -33.48
N GLY A 472 32.62 19.89 -34.03
CA GLY A 472 31.31 20.27 -33.53
C GLY A 472 30.31 19.13 -33.51
N LEU A 473 30.13 18.45 -34.67
CA LEU A 473 29.20 17.30 -34.78
C LEU A 473 29.65 16.11 -33.90
N MET A 474 30.95 15.80 -33.88
CA MET A 474 31.49 14.74 -33.03
C MET A 474 31.29 15.06 -31.54
N ARG A 475 31.51 16.29 -31.12
CA ARG A 475 31.23 16.72 -29.73
C ARG A 475 29.76 16.52 -29.37
N LYS A 476 28.83 16.95 -30.24
CA LYS A 476 27.39 16.74 -30.02
C LYS A 476 27.05 15.24 -29.95
N THR A 477 27.63 14.41 -30.83
CA THR A 477 27.47 12.97 -30.83
C THR A 477 27.87 12.35 -29.48
N HIS A 478 29.08 12.67 -28.99
CA HIS A 478 29.55 12.11 -27.71
C HIS A 478 28.81 12.67 -26.49
N GLN A 479 28.40 13.94 -26.51
CA GLN A 479 27.54 14.53 -25.48
C GLN A 479 26.17 13.80 -25.44
N THR A 480 25.60 13.50 -26.61
CA THR A 480 24.36 12.74 -26.72
C THR A 480 24.51 11.32 -26.17
N ILE A 481 25.61 10.63 -26.52
CA ILE A 481 25.91 9.29 -25.97
C ILE A 481 25.97 9.34 -24.45
N ALA A 482 26.73 10.27 -23.88
CA ALA A 482 26.88 10.39 -22.43
C ALA A 482 25.53 10.70 -21.75
N LYS A 483 24.74 11.63 -22.32
CA LYS A 483 23.43 11.99 -21.76
C LYS A 483 22.44 10.84 -21.83
N VAL A 484 22.32 10.16 -22.97
CA VAL A 484 21.37 9.03 -23.12
C VAL A 484 21.77 7.87 -22.22
N SER A 485 23.08 7.59 -22.08
CA SER A 485 23.58 6.56 -21.18
C SER A 485 23.23 6.84 -19.71
N ASP A 486 23.33 8.10 -19.25
CA ASP A 486 22.94 8.50 -17.91
C ASP A 486 21.41 8.49 -17.73
N ASP A 487 20.68 9.07 -18.67
CA ASP A 487 19.23 9.16 -18.62
C ASP A 487 18.54 7.78 -18.63
N ILE A 488 19.03 6.82 -19.41
CA ILE A 488 18.46 5.46 -19.46
C ILE A 488 19.00 4.57 -18.32
N GLY A 489 20.32 4.57 -18.11
CA GLY A 489 20.97 3.62 -17.23
C GLY A 489 20.83 3.94 -15.74
N ARG A 490 20.57 5.19 -15.37
CA ARG A 490 20.54 5.62 -13.98
C ARG A 490 19.28 6.40 -13.59
N ARG A 491 18.81 7.29 -14.47
CA ARG A 491 17.75 8.25 -14.13
C ARG A 491 16.37 7.85 -14.59
N TYR A 492 16.26 6.87 -15.50
CA TYR A 492 15.02 6.43 -16.15
C TYR A 492 14.21 7.58 -16.80
N THR A 493 14.90 8.64 -17.26
CA THR A 493 14.28 9.80 -17.93
C THR A 493 14.30 9.64 -19.44
N PHE A 494 13.52 8.70 -19.96
CA PHE A 494 13.51 8.33 -21.38
C PHE A 494 13.15 9.48 -22.30
N ASN A 495 12.27 10.38 -21.88
CA ASN A 495 11.85 11.55 -22.63
C ASN A 495 13.02 12.50 -22.93
N THR A 496 13.91 12.73 -21.95
CA THR A 496 15.09 13.60 -22.16
C THR A 496 16.18 12.91 -22.99
N ALA A 497 16.32 11.58 -22.86
CA ALA A 497 17.20 10.79 -23.73
C ALA A 497 16.77 10.89 -25.21
N ILE A 498 15.48 10.71 -25.49
CA ILE A 498 14.91 10.82 -26.84
C ILE A 498 15.07 12.24 -27.38
N ALA A 499 14.81 13.27 -26.57
CA ALA A 499 15.02 14.67 -26.95
C ALA A 499 16.48 14.95 -27.39
N ALA A 500 17.46 14.43 -26.63
CA ALA A 500 18.87 14.57 -26.98
C ALA A 500 19.22 13.92 -28.33
N VAL A 501 18.63 12.75 -28.62
CA VAL A 501 18.80 12.12 -29.94
C VAL A 501 18.13 12.92 -31.05
N MET A 502 16.93 13.49 -30.81
CA MET A 502 16.25 14.37 -31.77
C MET A 502 17.09 15.62 -32.10
N GLU A 503 17.75 16.20 -31.11
CA GLU A 503 18.70 17.32 -31.31
C GLU A 503 19.88 16.87 -32.18
N LEU A 504 20.49 15.73 -31.90
CA LEU A 504 21.60 15.20 -32.71
C LEU A 504 21.17 14.94 -34.16
N VAL A 505 19.96 14.42 -34.39
CA VAL A 505 19.38 14.26 -35.75
C VAL A 505 19.24 15.62 -36.46
N ASN A 506 18.87 16.68 -35.76
CA ASN A 506 18.77 18.02 -36.33
C ASN A 506 20.15 18.56 -36.74
N GLU A 507 21.16 18.42 -35.87
CA GLU A 507 22.55 18.80 -36.18
C GLU A 507 23.11 18.01 -37.38
N LEU A 508 22.86 16.69 -37.41
CA LEU A 508 23.23 15.82 -38.53
C LEU A 508 22.58 16.27 -39.84
N ASN A 509 21.29 16.65 -39.83
CA ASN A 509 20.59 17.12 -41.01
C ASN A 509 21.09 18.44 -41.55
N ALA A 510 21.61 19.33 -40.68
CA ALA A 510 22.24 20.57 -41.05
C ALA A 510 23.70 20.44 -41.53
N PHE A 511 24.28 19.22 -41.34
CA PHE A 511 25.67 18.97 -41.72
C PHE A 511 25.79 18.58 -43.19
N GLU A 512 26.58 19.36 -43.96
CA GLU A 512 26.87 19.06 -45.36
C GLU A 512 28.12 18.21 -45.48
N ILE A 513 28.11 17.26 -46.41
CA ILE A 513 29.21 16.34 -46.73
C ILE A 513 29.97 16.91 -47.91
N ASN A 514 31.23 17.31 -47.71
CA ASN A 514 32.08 17.89 -48.73
C ASN A 514 33.34 17.07 -49.01
N ASP A 515 33.81 16.24 -48.06
CA ASP A 515 34.99 15.40 -48.15
C ASP A 515 34.80 14.03 -47.48
N ASP A 516 35.84 13.17 -47.57
CA ASP A 516 35.78 11.80 -47.02
C ASP A 516 35.80 11.82 -45.47
N VAL A 517 36.41 12.81 -44.84
CA VAL A 517 36.39 12.95 -43.37
C VAL A 517 34.98 13.31 -42.90
N ASP A 518 34.23 14.16 -43.62
CA ASP A 518 32.83 14.45 -43.40
C ASP A 518 31.99 13.16 -43.43
N LYS A 519 32.23 12.25 -44.42
CA LYS A 519 31.54 10.96 -44.53
C LYS A 519 31.78 10.07 -43.30
N LYS A 520 33.02 10.03 -42.80
CA LYS A 520 33.36 9.27 -41.59
C LYS A 520 32.64 9.78 -40.36
N VAL A 521 32.64 11.12 -40.16
CA VAL A 521 31.97 11.80 -39.04
C VAL A 521 30.45 11.57 -39.09
N VAL A 522 29.85 11.67 -40.27
CA VAL A 522 28.42 11.37 -40.50
C VAL A 522 28.08 9.91 -40.23
N LYS A 523 28.92 8.96 -40.68
CA LYS A 523 28.80 7.52 -40.44
C LYS A 523 28.77 7.23 -38.93
N GLU A 524 29.71 7.78 -38.19
CA GLU A 524 29.81 7.58 -36.73
C GLU A 524 28.59 8.18 -36.00
N SER A 525 28.12 9.37 -36.39
CA SER A 525 26.94 10.00 -35.82
C SER A 525 25.66 9.19 -36.09
N ILE A 526 25.48 8.67 -37.31
CA ILE A 526 24.34 7.82 -37.68
C ILE A 526 24.37 6.51 -36.85
N LYS A 527 25.53 5.87 -36.75
CA LYS A 527 25.72 4.66 -35.95
C LYS A 527 25.32 4.89 -34.49
N ALA A 528 25.80 6.01 -33.90
CA ALA A 528 25.43 6.38 -32.54
C ALA A 528 23.92 6.58 -32.38
N ILE A 529 23.25 7.31 -33.27
CA ILE A 529 21.81 7.54 -33.24
C ILE A 529 21.04 6.21 -33.26
N ILE A 530 21.41 5.30 -34.18
CA ILE A 530 20.73 3.99 -34.31
C ILE A 530 20.91 3.16 -33.05
N LEU A 531 22.15 3.09 -32.52
CA LEU A 531 22.44 2.32 -31.31
C LEU A 531 21.72 2.88 -30.07
N LEU A 532 21.65 4.20 -29.96
CA LEU A 532 20.98 4.87 -28.81
C LEU A 532 19.46 4.71 -28.87
N LEU A 533 18.87 4.60 -30.04
CA LEU A 533 17.42 4.39 -30.19
C LEU A 533 17.02 2.90 -30.18
N SER A 534 17.92 1.98 -30.47
CA SER A 534 17.59 0.55 -30.59
C SER A 534 16.89 -0.09 -29.39
N PRO A 535 17.07 0.36 -28.11
CA PRO A 535 16.28 -0.16 -27.00
C PRO A 535 14.83 0.37 -27.00
N ILE A 536 14.57 1.46 -27.70
CA ILE A 536 13.30 2.18 -27.71
C ILE A 536 12.46 1.78 -28.92
N VAL A 537 13.06 1.73 -30.09
CA VAL A 537 12.40 1.48 -31.38
C VAL A 537 13.13 0.44 -32.22
#